data_9f45b906b96b03952eea6e43c202f0c7
#
_entry.id   9f45b906b96b03952eea6e43c202f0c7
#
_cell.length_a   1.000
_cell.length_b   1.000
_cell.length_c   1.000
_cell.angle_alpha   90.00
_cell.angle_beta   90.00
_cell.angle_gamma   90.00
#
_symmetry.space_group_name_H-M   'P 1'
#
loop_
_entity.id
_entity.type
_entity.pdbx_description
1 polymer ?
#
loop_
_entity_poly.entity_id
_entity_poly.type
_entity_poly.pdbx_seq_one_letter_code
_entity_poly.pdbx_strand_id
1 'polypeptide(L)'
;MSKIRVAVIGAGGKMGTRTSRNLAAMPEKYELYCVEAAPKAAESVMARGLALYSAEQALAAAQVVIFAVPDTLIKKLSAIYVPMLQPGTGFLILDPAAAVARELSLREDCTFGVAHPCHPSFLKDQDTPEARADRFGGEGGHQDTVMSKIQGDDAVFALMQQTAKDMYRADNAFVMTSEQIAFLEPTLVELLGATCLYAMAETVDKAMEKGIPKEAAVSFLCGHIYNLTSNFLGYLEGRPPVSDACKVAIGLGNKMVLRDDWKRIWEDEVLAQVIHTMLHPDAEDAIRVELPDNPAIPIR
;
A
#
# COMPACT_ATOMS: atom_id res chain seq x y z
N MET A 1 17.10 -14.61 -22.95
CA MET A 1 15.63 -14.67 -22.78
C MET A 1 15.02 -13.39 -23.30
N SER A 2 13.82 -13.41 -23.87
CA SER A 2 13.11 -12.18 -24.25
C SER A 2 12.77 -11.39 -22.99
N LYS A 3 12.86 -10.06 -23.04
CA LYS A 3 12.48 -9.17 -21.94
C LYS A 3 10.97 -9.26 -21.68
N ILE A 4 10.59 -9.08 -20.42
CA ILE A 4 9.19 -8.96 -20.01
C ILE A 4 8.75 -7.51 -20.33
N ARG A 5 7.70 -7.39 -21.14
CA ARG A 5 7.13 -6.09 -21.51
C ARG A 5 6.09 -5.67 -20.49
N VAL A 6 6.34 -4.54 -19.83
CA VAL A 6 5.50 -4.03 -18.75
C VAL A 6 4.99 -2.64 -19.06
N ALA A 7 3.68 -2.45 -19.11
CA ALA A 7 3.08 -1.12 -19.14
C ALA A 7 2.84 -0.61 -17.72
N VAL A 8 3.20 0.64 -17.45
CA VAL A 8 2.92 1.31 -16.17
C VAL A 8 2.00 2.49 -16.45
N ILE A 9 0.72 2.34 -16.11
CA ILE A 9 -0.30 3.38 -16.25
C ILE A 9 -0.29 4.25 -14.98
N GLY A 10 -0.15 5.57 -15.13
CA GLY A 10 0.07 6.49 -14.02
C GLY A 10 1.53 6.51 -13.54
N ALA A 11 2.47 6.38 -14.48
CA ALA A 11 3.92 6.21 -14.23
C ALA A 11 4.58 7.37 -13.48
N GLY A 12 3.99 8.56 -13.46
CA GLY A 12 4.49 9.76 -12.78
C GLY A 12 3.91 9.97 -11.37
N GLY A 13 2.90 9.20 -10.98
CA GLY A 13 2.36 9.20 -9.63
C GLY A 13 3.32 8.58 -8.61
N LYS A 14 2.95 8.62 -7.31
CA LYS A 14 3.78 8.09 -6.21
C LYS A 14 4.15 6.62 -6.42
N MET A 15 3.15 5.75 -6.64
CA MET A 15 3.36 4.33 -6.86
C MET A 15 3.94 4.03 -8.25
N GLY A 16 3.48 4.73 -9.29
CA GLY A 16 4.03 4.60 -10.64
C GLY A 16 5.51 4.95 -10.73
N THR A 17 5.95 5.98 -10.00
CA THR A 17 7.38 6.35 -9.89
C THR A 17 8.18 5.24 -9.23
N ARG A 18 7.70 4.69 -8.11
CA ARG A 18 8.34 3.61 -7.37
C ARG A 18 8.49 2.36 -8.25
N THR A 19 7.40 1.92 -8.86
CA THR A 19 7.38 0.69 -9.67
C THR A 19 8.20 0.83 -10.94
N SER A 20 8.02 1.92 -11.71
CA SER A 20 8.76 2.15 -12.97
C SER A 20 10.26 2.32 -12.73
N ARG A 21 10.69 3.00 -11.66
CA ARG A 21 12.11 3.16 -11.31
C ARG A 21 12.77 1.80 -11.03
N ASN A 22 12.13 0.95 -10.22
CA ASN A 22 12.70 -0.33 -9.83
C ASN A 22 12.80 -1.30 -11.01
N LEU A 23 11.78 -1.35 -11.87
CA LEU A 23 11.83 -2.19 -13.06
C LEU A 23 12.83 -1.64 -14.10
N ALA A 24 12.95 -0.32 -14.24
CA ALA A 24 13.95 0.30 -15.12
C ALA A 24 15.40 0.02 -14.69
N ALA A 25 15.64 -0.25 -13.42
CA ALA A 25 16.96 -0.66 -12.93
C ALA A 25 17.38 -2.08 -13.36
N MET A 26 16.47 -2.84 -14.01
CA MET A 26 16.70 -4.19 -14.54
C MET A 26 16.44 -4.24 -16.06
N PRO A 27 17.19 -3.46 -16.86
CA PRO A 27 16.91 -3.30 -18.29
C PRO A 27 17.16 -4.59 -19.11
N GLU A 28 17.92 -5.52 -18.58
CA GLU A 28 18.12 -6.86 -19.16
C GLU A 28 16.89 -7.75 -19.04
N LYS A 29 16.04 -7.50 -18.01
CA LYS A 29 14.86 -8.29 -17.68
C LYS A 29 13.56 -7.65 -18.17
N TYR A 30 13.47 -6.32 -18.11
CA TYR A 30 12.25 -5.57 -18.39
C TYR A 30 12.38 -4.58 -19.55
N GLU A 31 11.29 -4.45 -20.30
CA GLU A 31 11.05 -3.38 -21.26
C GLU A 31 9.80 -2.62 -20.83
N LEU A 32 9.95 -1.31 -20.56
CA LEU A 32 8.91 -0.51 -19.94
C LEU A 32 8.20 0.39 -20.96
N TYR A 33 6.88 0.43 -20.83
CA TYR A 33 5.97 1.30 -21.56
C TYR A 33 5.24 2.20 -20.54
N CYS A 34 5.82 3.38 -20.26
CA CYS A 34 5.24 4.30 -19.29
C CYS A 34 4.14 5.16 -19.92
N VAL A 35 2.99 5.25 -19.25
CA VAL A 35 1.84 6.07 -19.64
C VAL A 35 1.53 7.04 -18.51
N GLU A 36 1.44 8.34 -18.85
CA GLU A 36 1.10 9.39 -17.90
C GLU A 36 0.31 10.50 -18.59
N ALA A 37 -0.84 10.86 -18.05
CA ALA A 37 -1.73 11.86 -18.63
C ALA A 37 -1.49 13.28 -18.07
N ALA A 38 -1.04 13.40 -16.81
CA ALA A 38 -0.82 14.69 -16.18
C ALA A 38 0.50 15.30 -16.63
N PRO A 39 0.54 16.52 -17.23
CA PRO A 39 1.74 17.09 -17.83
C PRO A 39 2.94 17.16 -16.88
N LYS A 40 2.74 17.63 -15.64
CA LYS A 40 3.80 17.74 -14.63
C LYS A 40 4.36 16.37 -14.22
N ALA A 41 3.50 15.36 -14.13
CA ALA A 41 3.89 13.99 -13.80
C ALA A 41 4.64 13.34 -15.00
N ALA A 42 4.21 13.64 -16.22
CA ALA A 42 4.87 13.22 -17.46
C ALA A 42 6.31 13.78 -17.56
N GLU A 43 6.51 15.04 -17.21
CA GLU A 43 7.85 15.65 -17.12
C GLU A 43 8.74 14.89 -16.12
N SER A 44 8.19 14.47 -14.98
CA SER A 44 8.92 13.67 -13.99
C SER A 44 9.31 12.29 -14.52
N VAL A 45 8.48 11.65 -15.35
CA VAL A 45 8.83 10.38 -16.02
C VAL A 45 10.02 10.57 -16.96
N MET A 46 9.94 11.59 -17.83
CA MET A 46 11.02 11.91 -18.80
C MET A 46 12.33 12.32 -18.11
N ALA A 47 12.26 13.08 -17.03
CA ALA A 47 13.44 13.48 -16.25
C ALA A 47 14.20 12.27 -15.64
N ARG A 48 13.52 11.12 -15.46
CA ARG A 48 14.13 9.85 -15.05
C ARG A 48 14.70 9.03 -16.21
N GLY A 49 14.70 9.59 -17.45
CA GLY A 49 15.18 8.91 -18.64
C GLY A 49 14.23 7.85 -19.20
N LEU A 50 12.97 7.84 -18.78
CA LEU A 50 11.95 6.89 -19.24
C LEU A 50 11.15 7.47 -20.41
N ALA A 51 10.87 6.64 -21.42
CA ALA A 51 10.04 7.02 -22.55
C ALA A 51 8.55 6.99 -22.19
N LEU A 52 7.80 7.94 -22.71
CA LEU A 52 6.34 7.98 -22.63
C LEU A 52 5.73 7.39 -23.90
N TYR A 53 4.65 6.65 -23.72
CA TYR A 53 3.86 6.03 -24.79
C TYR A 53 2.39 6.40 -24.66
N SER A 54 1.64 6.31 -25.74
CA SER A 54 0.18 6.33 -25.63
C SER A 54 -0.33 5.06 -24.94
N ALA A 55 -1.53 5.13 -24.35
CA ALA A 55 -2.13 3.95 -23.72
C ALA A 55 -2.28 2.80 -24.73
N GLU A 56 -2.68 3.11 -25.97
CA GLU A 56 -2.84 2.14 -27.06
C GLU A 56 -1.54 1.41 -27.36
N GLN A 57 -0.43 2.14 -27.49
CA GLN A 57 0.89 1.56 -27.76
C GLN A 57 1.35 0.67 -26.59
N ALA A 58 1.20 1.16 -25.36
CA ALA A 58 1.63 0.47 -24.16
C ALA A 58 0.84 -0.83 -23.95
N LEU A 59 -0.49 -0.78 -24.04
CA LEU A 59 -1.36 -1.93 -23.81
C LEU A 59 -1.28 -2.97 -24.93
N ALA A 60 -1.03 -2.54 -26.17
CA ALA A 60 -0.80 -3.47 -27.29
C ALA A 60 0.53 -4.25 -27.15
N ALA A 61 1.52 -3.68 -26.47
CA ALA A 61 2.84 -4.31 -26.32
C ALA A 61 2.97 -5.16 -25.04
N ALA A 62 2.25 -4.81 -23.97
CA ALA A 62 2.48 -5.31 -22.62
C ALA A 62 2.08 -6.78 -22.44
N GLN A 63 2.90 -7.52 -21.69
CA GLN A 63 2.56 -8.81 -21.10
C GLN A 63 2.00 -8.65 -19.68
N VAL A 64 2.45 -7.61 -18.96
CA VAL A 64 1.93 -7.23 -17.65
C VAL A 64 1.63 -5.73 -17.65
N VAL A 65 0.47 -5.35 -17.14
CA VAL A 65 0.08 -3.96 -16.91
C VAL A 65 0.06 -3.70 -15.41
N ILE A 66 0.75 -2.66 -14.97
CA ILE A 66 0.71 -2.12 -13.61
C ILE A 66 -0.17 -0.88 -13.65
N PHE A 67 -1.31 -0.95 -12.95
CA PHE A 67 -2.33 0.09 -12.96
C PHE A 67 -2.20 0.96 -11.71
N ALA A 68 -1.29 1.95 -11.76
CA ALA A 68 -0.90 2.82 -10.65
C ALA A 68 -1.66 4.15 -10.68
N VAL A 69 -2.99 4.08 -10.72
CA VAL A 69 -3.89 5.23 -10.74
C VAL A 69 -4.61 5.37 -9.40
N PRO A 70 -5.14 6.56 -9.04
CA PRO A 70 -5.95 6.72 -7.84
C PRO A 70 -7.15 5.76 -7.80
N ASP A 71 -7.49 5.23 -6.63
CA ASP A 71 -8.53 4.22 -6.46
C ASP A 71 -9.89 4.68 -6.93
N THR A 72 -10.25 5.93 -6.68
CA THR A 72 -11.48 6.57 -7.17
C THR A 72 -11.60 6.61 -8.70
N LEU A 73 -10.51 6.40 -9.43
CA LEU A 73 -10.48 6.37 -10.90
C LEU A 73 -10.42 4.96 -11.48
N ILE A 74 -10.20 3.92 -10.68
CA ILE A 74 -10.01 2.54 -11.17
C ILE A 74 -11.23 2.08 -11.97
N LYS A 75 -12.44 2.25 -11.46
CA LYS A 75 -13.70 1.89 -12.16
C LYS A 75 -13.77 2.49 -13.54
N LYS A 76 -13.60 3.81 -13.63
CA LYS A 76 -13.69 4.56 -14.88
C LYS A 76 -12.58 4.19 -15.87
N LEU A 77 -11.34 4.16 -15.40
CA LEU A 77 -10.20 3.95 -16.29
C LEU A 77 -10.04 2.48 -16.69
N SER A 78 -10.37 1.53 -15.81
CA SER A 78 -10.37 0.11 -16.20
C SER A 78 -11.38 -0.20 -17.29
N ALA A 79 -12.56 0.42 -17.25
CA ALA A 79 -13.57 0.29 -18.32
C ALA A 79 -13.08 0.78 -19.69
N ILE A 80 -12.13 1.73 -19.70
CA ILE A 80 -11.51 2.25 -20.93
C ILE A 80 -10.34 1.35 -21.38
N TYR A 81 -9.47 0.96 -20.46
CA TYR A 81 -8.19 0.32 -20.81
C TYR A 81 -8.27 -1.20 -20.92
N VAL A 82 -9.11 -1.88 -20.14
CA VAL A 82 -9.23 -3.35 -20.19
C VAL A 82 -9.66 -3.85 -21.57
N PRO A 83 -10.60 -3.21 -22.31
CA PRO A 83 -10.90 -3.63 -23.68
C PRO A 83 -9.72 -3.55 -24.67
N MET A 84 -8.69 -2.74 -24.38
CA MET A 84 -7.52 -2.53 -25.23
C MET A 84 -6.39 -3.55 -24.99
N LEU A 85 -6.50 -4.39 -23.95
CA LEU A 85 -5.49 -5.39 -23.63
C LEU A 85 -5.38 -6.45 -24.75
N GLN A 86 -4.20 -7.05 -24.90
CA GLN A 86 -4.05 -8.26 -25.72
C GLN A 86 -4.51 -9.49 -24.93
N PRO A 87 -5.04 -10.53 -25.57
CA PRO A 87 -5.30 -11.81 -24.92
C PRO A 87 -4.07 -12.33 -24.17
N GLY A 88 -4.27 -12.87 -22.97
CA GLY A 88 -3.20 -13.39 -22.12
C GLY A 88 -2.42 -12.32 -21.34
N THR A 89 -2.82 -11.03 -21.39
CA THR A 89 -2.19 -9.98 -20.59
C THR A 89 -2.53 -10.14 -19.10
N GLY A 90 -1.51 -9.97 -18.23
CA GLY A 90 -1.70 -9.81 -16.79
C GLY A 90 -1.97 -8.36 -16.44
N PHE A 91 -2.95 -8.10 -15.56
CA PHE A 91 -3.34 -6.76 -15.14
C PHE A 91 -3.32 -6.65 -13.60
N LEU A 92 -2.42 -5.84 -13.06
CA LEU A 92 -2.24 -5.61 -11.63
C LEU A 92 -2.79 -4.25 -11.24
N ILE A 93 -3.73 -4.23 -10.30
CA ILE A 93 -4.05 -3.05 -9.48
C ILE A 93 -3.21 -3.07 -8.20
N LEU A 94 -3.02 -1.91 -7.57
CA LEU A 94 -2.10 -1.77 -6.45
C LEU A 94 -2.80 -1.66 -5.09
N ASP A 95 -4.13 -1.63 -5.09
CA ASP A 95 -4.99 -1.63 -3.92
C ASP A 95 -6.16 -2.61 -4.10
N PRO A 96 -6.62 -3.30 -3.03
CA PRO A 96 -7.70 -4.28 -3.13
C PRO A 96 -9.11 -3.69 -3.23
N ALA A 97 -9.32 -2.43 -2.86
CA ALA A 97 -10.65 -1.84 -2.67
C ALA A 97 -11.56 -2.00 -3.90
N ALA A 98 -11.08 -1.64 -5.09
CA ALA A 98 -11.88 -1.76 -6.32
C ALA A 98 -12.18 -3.22 -6.72
N ALA A 99 -11.29 -4.17 -6.36
CA ALA A 99 -11.53 -5.60 -6.59
C ALA A 99 -12.63 -6.13 -5.67
N VAL A 100 -12.57 -5.81 -4.38
CA VAL A 100 -13.56 -6.23 -3.38
C VAL A 100 -14.92 -5.59 -3.65
N ALA A 101 -14.95 -4.32 -4.03
CA ALA A 101 -16.18 -3.62 -4.45
C ALA A 101 -16.73 -4.10 -5.80
N ARG A 102 -16.01 -4.99 -6.53
CA ARG A 102 -16.36 -5.45 -7.88
C ARG A 102 -16.50 -4.30 -8.89
N GLU A 103 -15.66 -3.29 -8.72
CA GLU A 103 -15.64 -2.10 -9.60
C GLU A 103 -14.51 -2.13 -10.63
N LEU A 104 -13.67 -3.16 -10.59
CA LEU A 104 -12.67 -3.41 -11.62
C LEU A 104 -13.32 -4.07 -12.84
N SER A 105 -13.12 -3.49 -14.03
CA SER A 105 -13.51 -4.15 -15.27
C SER A 105 -12.63 -5.37 -15.50
N LEU A 106 -13.24 -6.49 -15.89
CA LEU A 106 -12.56 -7.76 -16.12
C LEU A 106 -12.80 -8.23 -17.57
N ARG A 107 -11.88 -9.07 -18.08
CA ARG A 107 -11.98 -9.73 -19.39
C ARG A 107 -11.48 -11.17 -19.27
N GLU A 108 -12.26 -12.13 -19.74
CA GLU A 108 -12.03 -13.57 -19.50
C GLU A 108 -10.70 -14.10 -20.04
N ASP A 109 -10.19 -13.53 -21.14
CA ASP A 109 -8.93 -13.93 -21.77
C ASP A 109 -7.69 -13.21 -21.18
N CYS A 110 -7.85 -12.52 -20.06
CA CYS A 110 -6.78 -11.84 -19.33
C CYS A 110 -6.72 -12.27 -17.86
N THR A 111 -5.56 -12.08 -17.23
CA THR A 111 -5.35 -12.42 -15.83
C THR A 111 -5.34 -11.14 -14.98
N PHE A 112 -6.14 -11.12 -13.93
CA PHE A 112 -6.27 -9.95 -13.05
C PHE A 112 -5.85 -10.29 -11.63
N GLY A 113 -5.19 -9.34 -10.98
CA GLY A 113 -4.75 -9.49 -9.60
C GLY A 113 -4.48 -8.15 -8.91
N VAL A 114 -4.27 -8.26 -7.62
CA VAL A 114 -3.83 -7.17 -6.75
C VAL A 114 -2.39 -7.42 -6.34
N ALA A 115 -1.58 -6.38 -6.19
CA ALA A 115 -0.26 -6.43 -5.58
C ALA A 115 -0.06 -5.20 -4.70
N HIS A 116 0.05 -5.39 -3.39
CA HIS A 116 0.22 -4.31 -2.42
C HIS A 116 1.52 -4.49 -1.63
N PRO A 117 2.38 -3.46 -1.45
CA PRO A 117 3.63 -3.60 -0.70
C PRO A 117 3.37 -3.57 0.80
N CYS A 118 4.05 -4.42 1.56
CA CYS A 118 3.99 -4.39 3.04
C CYS A 118 4.77 -3.23 3.66
N HIS A 119 5.52 -2.46 2.87
CA HIS A 119 6.52 -1.50 3.33
C HIS A 119 7.66 -2.11 4.18
N PRO A 120 8.85 -1.47 4.27
CA PRO A 120 9.93 -1.96 5.10
C PRO A 120 9.56 -1.92 6.58
N SER A 121 9.50 -3.10 7.20
CA SER A 121 9.22 -3.21 8.62
C SER A 121 10.41 -2.74 9.46
N PHE A 122 10.16 -1.98 10.52
CA PHE A 122 11.19 -1.62 11.49
C PHE A 122 11.67 -2.80 12.36
N LEU A 123 10.97 -3.95 12.27
CA LEU A 123 11.36 -5.22 12.90
C LEU A 123 12.23 -6.10 11.99
N LYS A 124 12.34 -5.75 10.70
CA LYS A 124 13.15 -6.49 9.73
C LYS A 124 14.53 -5.87 9.64
N ASP A 125 15.57 -6.70 9.67
CA ASP A 125 16.93 -6.23 9.49
C ASP A 125 17.10 -5.63 8.10
N GLN A 126 17.82 -4.50 8.05
CA GLN A 126 18.13 -3.78 6.83
C GLN A 126 19.66 -3.74 6.66
N ASP A 127 20.15 -4.08 5.47
CA ASP A 127 21.57 -4.32 5.19
C ASP A 127 22.44 -3.06 5.33
N THR A 128 21.88 -1.90 5.00
CA THR A 128 22.61 -0.62 5.02
C THR A 128 21.83 0.48 5.73
N PRO A 129 22.51 1.57 6.17
CA PRO A 129 21.82 2.74 6.70
C PRO A 129 20.81 3.36 5.72
N GLU A 130 21.12 3.35 4.42
CA GLU A 130 20.26 3.87 3.35
C GLU A 130 19.00 3.02 3.20
N ALA A 131 19.14 1.68 3.22
CA ALA A 131 18.02 0.75 3.22
C ALA A 131 17.13 0.94 4.46
N ARG A 132 17.75 1.17 5.62
CA ARG A 132 17.02 1.48 6.87
C ARG A 132 16.30 2.82 6.82
N ALA A 133 16.82 3.79 6.08
CA ALA A 133 16.18 5.09 5.87
C ALA A 133 15.01 5.03 4.88
N ASP A 134 14.96 4.03 4.02
CA ASP A 134 13.90 3.80 3.03
C ASP A 134 12.62 3.26 3.68
N ARG A 135 11.92 4.10 4.41
CA ARG A 135 10.70 3.72 5.17
C ARG A 135 9.49 3.46 4.30
N PHE A 136 9.47 4.01 3.10
CA PHE A 136 8.40 3.78 2.14
C PHE A 136 8.66 2.53 1.29
N GLY A 137 9.91 2.16 1.12
CA GLY A 137 10.35 1.05 0.27
C GLY A 137 10.52 1.43 -1.19
N GLY A 138 11.38 0.68 -1.87
CA GLY A 138 11.70 0.86 -3.28
C GLY A 138 13.01 1.57 -3.57
N GLU A 139 13.77 2.00 -2.55
CA GLU A 139 15.12 2.55 -2.70
C GLU A 139 16.23 1.62 -2.18
N GLY A 140 15.85 0.55 -1.52
CA GLY A 140 16.79 -0.42 -0.99
C GLY A 140 16.31 -1.16 0.25
N GLY A 141 15.26 -0.67 0.91
CA GLY A 141 14.70 -1.32 2.09
C GLY A 141 14.06 -2.66 1.77
N HIS A 142 14.46 -3.71 2.51
CA HIS A 142 13.84 -5.03 2.43
C HIS A 142 12.41 -4.98 2.93
N GLN A 143 11.50 -5.54 2.14
CA GLN A 143 10.08 -5.63 2.45
C GLN A 143 9.48 -6.91 1.85
N ASP A 144 8.20 -7.12 2.11
CA ASP A 144 7.41 -8.16 1.48
C ASP A 144 6.27 -7.52 0.66
N THR A 145 5.54 -8.32 -0.09
CA THR A 145 4.32 -7.91 -0.79
C THR A 145 3.22 -8.92 -0.57
N VAL A 146 1.98 -8.45 -0.53
CA VAL A 146 0.78 -9.30 -0.57
C VAL A 146 0.17 -9.25 -1.95
N MET A 147 -0.39 -10.38 -2.40
CA MET A 147 -0.97 -10.50 -3.73
C MET A 147 -2.26 -11.31 -3.72
N SER A 148 -3.18 -10.98 -4.61
CA SER A 148 -4.32 -11.86 -4.90
C SER A 148 -4.45 -12.09 -6.40
N LYS A 149 -4.90 -13.31 -6.77
CA LYS A 149 -5.39 -13.60 -8.11
C LYS A 149 -6.91 -13.46 -8.12
N ILE A 150 -7.42 -12.50 -8.89
CA ILE A 150 -8.86 -12.29 -9.03
C ILE A 150 -9.41 -13.31 -10.01
N GLN A 151 -8.77 -13.46 -11.17
CA GLN A 151 -9.09 -14.46 -12.20
C GLN A 151 -7.91 -14.69 -13.15
N GLY A 152 -8.01 -15.71 -14.00
CA GLY A 152 -7.14 -15.94 -15.16
C GLY A 152 -6.12 -17.06 -14.96
N ASP A 153 -5.13 -17.07 -15.83
CA ASP A 153 -4.14 -18.13 -16.00
C ASP A 153 -3.06 -18.11 -14.91
N ASP A 154 -2.67 -19.30 -14.42
CA ASP A 154 -1.68 -19.43 -13.33
C ASP A 154 -0.25 -19.07 -13.78
N ALA A 155 0.12 -19.33 -15.02
CA ALA A 155 1.45 -18.99 -15.52
C ALA A 155 1.60 -17.48 -15.70
N VAL A 156 0.54 -16.81 -16.17
CA VAL A 156 0.49 -15.33 -16.24
C VAL A 156 0.51 -14.73 -14.83
N PHE A 157 -0.21 -15.32 -13.87
CA PHE A 157 -0.16 -14.87 -12.49
C PHE A 157 1.23 -15.04 -11.87
N ALA A 158 1.92 -16.13 -12.15
CA ALA A 158 3.32 -16.32 -11.72
C ALA A 158 4.25 -15.24 -12.29
N LEU A 159 4.05 -14.84 -13.56
CA LEU A 159 4.76 -13.70 -14.16
C LEU A 159 4.43 -12.37 -13.45
N MET A 160 3.16 -12.16 -13.09
CA MET A 160 2.74 -10.99 -12.31
C MET A 160 3.38 -10.99 -10.91
N GLN A 161 3.47 -12.15 -10.24
CA GLN A 161 4.15 -12.28 -8.93
C GLN A 161 5.63 -11.92 -9.03
N GLN A 162 6.33 -12.41 -10.04
CA GLN A 162 7.73 -12.04 -10.26
C GLN A 162 7.88 -10.55 -10.51
N THR A 163 7.00 -9.97 -11.34
CA THR A 163 6.99 -8.52 -11.62
C THR A 163 6.71 -7.71 -10.35
N ALA A 164 5.76 -8.15 -9.52
CA ALA A 164 5.43 -7.50 -8.25
C ALA A 164 6.60 -7.54 -7.26
N LYS A 165 7.29 -8.67 -7.13
CA LYS A 165 8.50 -8.77 -6.30
C LYS A 165 9.57 -7.78 -6.76
N ASP A 166 9.83 -7.71 -8.04
CA ASP A 166 10.87 -6.84 -8.60
C ASP A 166 10.49 -5.35 -8.49
N MET A 167 9.22 -4.98 -8.79
CA MET A 167 8.78 -3.59 -8.72
C MET A 167 8.75 -3.03 -7.29
N TYR A 168 8.59 -3.89 -6.29
CA TYR A 168 8.61 -3.50 -4.88
C TYR A 168 9.93 -3.83 -4.17
N ARG A 169 10.86 -4.55 -4.83
CA ARG A 169 12.05 -5.14 -4.21
C ARG A 169 11.65 -6.00 -3.01
N ALA A 170 10.62 -6.81 -3.20
CA ALA A 170 10.07 -7.65 -2.14
C ALA A 170 10.82 -8.98 -2.04
N ASP A 171 11.16 -9.39 -0.81
CA ASP A 171 11.77 -10.68 -0.55
C ASP A 171 10.77 -11.82 -0.75
N ASN A 172 9.54 -11.63 -0.25
CA ASN A 172 8.45 -12.58 -0.36
C ASN A 172 7.20 -11.95 -0.99
N ALA A 173 6.39 -12.81 -1.64
CA ALA A 173 5.05 -12.48 -2.11
C ALA A 173 4.06 -13.45 -1.44
N PHE A 174 3.27 -12.96 -0.51
CA PHE A 174 2.23 -13.74 0.16
C PHE A 174 0.95 -13.69 -0.66
N VAL A 175 0.49 -14.84 -1.13
CA VAL A 175 -0.75 -14.94 -1.91
C VAL A 175 -1.93 -15.21 -0.99
N MET A 176 -2.97 -14.40 -1.13
CA MET A 176 -4.20 -14.49 -0.36
C MET A 176 -5.39 -13.96 -1.18
N THR A 177 -6.60 -13.92 -0.64
CA THR A 177 -7.75 -13.35 -1.35
C THR A 177 -7.73 -11.82 -1.33
N SER A 178 -8.47 -11.17 -2.22
CA SER A 178 -8.59 -9.70 -2.22
C SER A 178 -9.24 -9.19 -0.95
N GLU A 179 -10.22 -9.93 -0.40
CA GLU A 179 -10.88 -9.61 0.87
C GLU A 179 -9.91 -9.70 2.05
N GLN A 180 -8.99 -10.67 2.05
CA GLN A 180 -7.95 -10.76 3.07
C GLN A 180 -6.98 -9.58 2.99
N ILE A 181 -6.59 -9.15 1.79
CA ILE A 181 -5.75 -7.94 1.61
C ILE A 181 -6.52 -6.70 2.08
N ALA A 182 -7.81 -6.59 1.75
CA ALA A 182 -8.65 -5.48 2.20
C ALA A 182 -8.83 -5.45 3.72
N PHE A 183 -8.83 -6.60 4.39
CA PHE A 183 -8.80 -6.61 5.85
C PHE A 183 -7.46 -6.08 6.40
N LEU A 184 -6.34 -6.36 5.73
CA LEU A 184 -5.02 -5.85 6.14
C LEU A 184 -4.92 -4.34 5.93
N GLU A 185 -5.27 -3.82 4.77
CA GLU A 185 -5.05 -2.41 4.44
C GLU A 185 -6.11 -1.49 5.04
N PRO A 186 -7.37 -1.48 4.66
CA PRO A 186 -8.36 -0.61 5.28
C PRO A 186 -8.56 -0.86 6.77
N THR A 187 -8.68 -2.11 7.22
CA THR A 187 -9.05 -2.37 8.62
C THR A 187 -7.86 -2.32 9.57
N LEU A 188 -6.82 -3.13 9.32
CA LEU A 188 -5.70 -3.25 10.27
C LEU A 188 -4.80 -2.01 10.24
N VAL A 189 -4.41 -1.56 9.03
CA VAL A 189 -3.43 -0.48 8.90
C VAL A 189 -4.09 0.89 8.98
N GLU A 190 -5.15 1.15 8.20
CA GLU A 190 -5.70 2.49 8.11
C GLU A 190 -6.68 2.81 9.23
N LEU A 191 -7.77 2.02 9.41
CA LEU A 191 -8.76 2.28 10.45
C LEU A 191 -8.19 2.17 11.86
N LEU A 192 -7.38 1.15 12.14
CA LEU A 192 -6.87 0.93 13.49
C LEU A 192 -5.47 1.53 13.66
N GLY A 193 -4.51 1.11 12.84
CA GLY A 193 -3.10 1.46 13.01
C GLY A 193 -2.85 2.95 12.83
N ALA A 194 -3.26 3.53 11.70
CA ALA A 194 -3.06 4.94 11.41
C ALA A 194 -3.84 5.83 12.39
N THR A 195 -5.09 5.47 12.75
CA THR A 195 -5.87 6.21 13.74
C THR A 195 -5.19 6.23 15.12
N CYS A 196 -4.67 5.08 15.59
CA CYS A 196 -3.92 5.02 16.85
C CYS A 196 -2.64 5.86 16.80
N LEU A 197 -1.89 5.79 15.70
CA LEU A 197 -0.67 6.58 15.52
C LEU A 197 -0.97 8.08 15.44
N TYR A 198 -2.09 8.45 14.80
CA TYR A 198 -2.56 9.83 14.76
C TYR A 198 -2.82 10.38 16.18
N ALA A 199 -3.59 9.64 17.00
CA ALA A 199 -3.87 10.02 18.38
C ALA A 199 -2.59 10.08 19.26
N MET A 200 -1.62 9.18 19.02
CA MET A 200 -0.32 9.23 19.69
C MET A 200 0.46 10.50 19.32
N ALA A 201 0.40 10.92 18.07
CA ALA A 201 1.09 12.11 17.62
C ALA A 201 0.47 13.39 18.19
N GLU A 202 -0.87 13.52 18.26
CA GLU A 202 -1.53 14.60 18.98
C GLU A 202 -1.13 14.61 20.47
N THR A 203 -0.90 13.44 21.06
CA THR A 203 -0.42 13.33 22.45
C THR A 203 1.01 13.82 22.60
N VAL A 204 1.87 13.69 21.58
CA VAL A 204 3.21 14.31 21.57
C VAL A 204 3.11 15.84 21.57
N ASP A 205 2.22 16.42 20.76
CA ASP A 205 1.98 17.87 20.76
C ASP A 205 1.51 18.34 22.15
N LYS A 206 0.60 17.61 22.77
CA LYS A 206 0.16 17.89 24.14
C LYS A 206 1.29 17.76 25.17
N ALA A 207 2.23 16.84 24.99
CA ALA A 207 3.42 16.74 25.84
C ALA A 207 4.31 17.98 25.72
N MET A 208 4.48 18.50 24.49
CA MET A 208 5.22 19.74 24.25
C MET A 208 4.56 20.96 24.94
N GLU A 209 3.24 21.08 24.91
CA GLU A 209 2.51 22.11 25.66
C GLU A 209 2.74 22.02 27.18
N LYS A 210 3.05 20.82 27.69
CA LYS A 210 3.41 20.60 29.10
C LYS A 210 4.90 20.87 29.41
N GLY A 211 5.66 21.36 28.43
CA GLY A 211 7.08 21.68 28.54
C GLY A 211 8.04 20.50 28.34
N ILE A 212 7.56 19.38 27.82
CA ILE A 212 8.44 18.25 27.47
C ILE A 212 9.12 18.57 26.13
N PRO A 213 10.47 18.47 26.03
CA PRO A 213 11.16 18.66 24.76
C PRO A 213 10.67 17.67 23.70
N LYS A 214 10.47 18.15 22.48
CA LYS A 214 9.98 17.35 21.35
C LYS A 214 10.82 16.08 21.12
N GLU A 215 12.14 16.23 21.09
CA GLU A 215 13.08 15.14 20.85
C GLU A 215 12.96 14.04 21.93
N ALA A 216 12.70 14.45 23.20
CA ALA A 216 12.48 13.50 24.29
C ALA A 216 11.15 12.76 24.11
N ALA A 217 10.06 13.47 23.79
CA ALA A 217 8.74 12.88 23.58
C ALA A 217 8.75 11.87 22.41
N VAL A 218 9.33 12.26 21.27
CA VAL A 218 9.44 11.40 20.08
C VAL A 218 10.34 10.19 20.34
N SER A 219 11.51 10.39 20.96
CA SER A 219 12.42 9.29 21.29
C SER A 219 11.76 8.27 22.22
N PHE A 220 11.04 8.76 23.24
CA PHE A 220 10.34 7.92 24.21
C PHE A 220 9.23 7.12 23.53
N LEU A 221 8.37 7.77 22.72
CA LEU A 221 7.28 7.14 22.00
C LEU A 221 7.79 6.07 21.03
N CYS A 222 8.72 6.41 20.14
CA CYS A 222 9.21 5.50 19.11
C CYS A 222 9.90 4.27 19.72
N GLY A 223 10.72 4.45 20.78
CA GLY A 223 11.35 3.35 21.47
C GLY A 223 10.34 2.40 22.15
N HIS A 224 9.29 2.96 22.75
CA HIS A 224 8.23 2.15 23.38
C HIS A 224 7.36 1.44 22.34
N ILE A 225 6.98 2.08 21.22
CA ILE A 225 6.23 1.41 20.15
C ILE A 225 7.03 0.24 19.59
N TYR A 226 8.33 0.43 19.33
CA TYR A 226 9.20 -0.65 18.86
C TYR A 226 9.22 -1.83 19.83
N ASN A 227 9.42 -1.55 21.12
CA ASN A 227 9.45 -2.57 22.17
C ASN A 227 8.11 -3.30 22.32
N LEU A 228 6.99 -2.53 22.43
CA LEU A 228 5.64 -3.09 22.58
C LEU A 228 5.22 -3.90 21.36
N THR A 229 5.50 -3.43 20.16
CA THR A 229 5.21 -4.16 18.92
C THR A 229 5.98 -5.48 18.87
N SER A 230 7.29 -5.45 19.21
CA SER A 230 8.12 -6.65 19.30
C SER A 230 7.54 -7.67 20.29
N ASN A 231 7.05 -7.18 21.44
CA ASN A 231 6.42 -8.04 22.45
C ASN A 231 5.09 -8.63 21.97
N PHE A 232 4.16 -7.79 21.50
CA PHE A 232 2.80 -8.22 21.19
C PHE A 232 2.72 -9.07 19.92
N LEU A 233 3.60 -8.83 18.93
CA LEU A 233 3.63 -9.59 17.69
C LEU A 233 4.58 -10.81 17.70
N GLY A 234 5.21 -11.10 18.84
CA GLY A 234 5.96 -12.33 19.02
C GLY A 234 7.37 -12.36 18.46
N TYR A 235 7.98 -11.22 18.18
CA TYR A 235 9.35 -11.14 17.66
C TYR A 235 10.44 -11.36 18.70
N LEU A 236 10.13 -11.30 20.00
CA LEU A 236 11.08 -11.56 21.07
C LEU A 236 10.89 -12.98 21.61
N GLU A 237 11.88 -13.84 21.45
CA GLU A 237 11.98 -15.10 22.17
C GLU A 237 12.15 -14.81 23.67
N GLY A 238 11.40 -15.53 24.52
CA GLY A 238 11.48 -15.35 25.97
C GLY A 238 11.02 -13.99 26.46
N ARG A 239 9.96 -13.43 25.85
CA ARG A 239 9.39 -12.12 26.15
C ARG A 239 9.42 -11.75 27.63
N PRO A 240 9.98 -10.60 28.02
CA PRO A 240 9.66 -10.04 29.31
C PRO A 240 8.14 -9.73 29.34
N PRO A 241 7.40 -10.19 30.34
CA PRO A 241 5.98 -9.84 30.45
C PRO A 241 5.86 -8.31 30.58
N VAL A 242 4.83 -7.73 29.93
CA VAL A 242 4.47 -6.33 30.23
C VAL A 242 4.25 -6.21 31.74
N SER A 243 4.74 -5.14 32.35
CA SER A 243 4.59 -4.93 33.79
C SER A 243 3.11 -4.90 34.20
N ASP A 244 2.82 -5.23 35.46
CA ASP A 244 1.44 -5.18 35.96
C ASP A 244 0.84 -3.77 35.87
N ALA A 245 1.63 -2.73 36.08
CA ALA A 245 1.22 -1.36 35.86
C ALA A 245 0.82 -1.11 34.39
N CYS A 246 1.58 -1.65 33.43
CA CYS A 246 1.25 -1.54 32.01
C CYS A 246 -0.06 -2.28 31.67
N LYS A 247 -0.31 -3.46 32.26
CA LYS A 247 -1.58 -4.18 32.07
C LYS A 247 -2.78 -3.37 32.60
N VAL A 248 -2.63 -2.72 33.75
CA VAL A 248 -3.65 -1.81 34.30
C VAL A 248 -3.87 -0.63 33.35
N ALA A 249 -2.80 -0.02 32.86
CA ALA A 249 -2.89 1.10 31.92
C ALA A 249 -3.59 0.69 30.60
N ILE A 250 -3.29 -0.50 30.06
CA ILE A 250 -3.99 -1.06 28.88
C ILE A 250 -5.49 -1.22 29.17
N GLY A 251 -5.86 -1.79 30.33
CA GLY A 251 -7.26 -1.95 30.71
C GLY A 251 -8.01 -0.63 30.85
N LEU A 252 -7.36 0.41 31.39
CA LEU A 252 -7.91 1.76 31.46
C LEU A 252 -7.99 2.41 30.06
N GLY A 253 -6.94 2.27 29.25
CA GLY A 253 -6.90 2.80 27.90
C GLY A 253 -8.02 2.23 27.02
N ASN A 254 -8.29 0.94 27.11
CA ASN A 254 -9.42 0.32 26.40
C ASN A 254 -10.77 0.97 26.73
N LYS A 255 -10.97 1.40 27.97
CA LYS A 255 -12.21 2.08 28.38
C LYS A 255 -12.26 3.57 28.06
N MET A 256 -11.11 4.24 28.03
CA MET A 256 -11.04 5.70 27.90
C MET A 256 -10.79 6.17 26.48
N VAL A 257 -10.15 5.32 25.65
CA VAL A 257 -9.69 5.68 24.30
C VAL A 257 -10.50 4.94 23.24
N LEU A 258 -10.77 3.65 23.43
CA LEU A 258 -11.56 2.87 22.48
C LEU A 258 -13.05 2.95 22.82
N ARG A 259 -13.89 3.01 21.78
CA ARG A 259 -15.34 2.85 21.92
C ARG A 259 -15.66 1.41 22.33
N ASP A 260 -16.76 1.20 23.03
CA ASP A 260 -17.17 -0.15 23.47
C ASP A 260 -17.40 -1.10 22.27
N ASP A 261 -17.83 -0.57 21.15
CA ASP A 261 -18.14 -1.29 19.92
C ASP A 261 -17.02 -1.27 18.87
N TRP A 262 -15.79 -0.85 19.22
CA TRP A 262 -14.71 -0.65 18.25
C TRP A 262 -14.39 -1.89 17.39
N LYS A 263 -14.64 -3.09 17.92
CA LYS A 263 -14.39 -4.35 17.20
C LYS A 263 -15.31 -4.56 15.99
N ARG A 264 -16.32 -3.71 15.82
CA ARG A 264 -17.16 -3.72 14.62
C ARG A 264 -16.38 -3.44 13.34
N ILE A 265 -15.21 -2.84 13.42
CA ILE A 265 -14.30 -2.68 12.28
C ILE A 265 -13.86 -4.02 11.66
N TRP A 266 -14.11 -5.16 12.33
CA TRP A 266 -13.82 -6.50 11.83
C TRP A 266 -14.99 -7.14 11.09
N GLU A 267 -16.17 -6.51 11.11
CA GLU A 267 -17.37 -6.98 10.42
C GLU A 267 -17.28 -6.70 8.92
N ASP A 268 -17.65 -7.68 8.09
CA ASP A 268 -17.56 -7.56 6.63
C ASP A 268 -18.41 -6.41 6.08
N GLU A 269 -19.57 -6.15 6.69
CA GLU A 269 -20.46 -5.05 6.31
C GLU A 269 -19.83 -3.68 6.58
N VAL A 270 -19.08 -3.56 7.69
CA VAL A 270 -18.35 -2.33 8.01
C VAL A 270 -17.21 -2.13 7.04
N LEU A 271 -16.44 -3.18 6.74
CA LEU A 271 -15.37 -3.13 5.73
C LEU A 271 -15.92 -2.72 4.37
N ALA A 272 -17.04 -3.30 3.94
CA ALA A 272 -17.68 -2.96 2.67
C ALA A 272 -18.09 -1.47 2.61
N GLN A 273 -18.65 -0.93 3.70
CA GLN A 273 -19.03 0.48 3.79
C GLN A 273 -17.81 1.42 3.82
N VAL A 274 -16.73 1.03 4.47
CA VAL A 274 -15.46 1.78 4.46
C VAL A 274 -14.88 1.83 3.05
N ILE A 275 -14.78 0.68 2.37
CA ILE A 275 -14.32 0.60 0.98
C ILE A 275 -15.19 1.47 0.06
N HIS A 276 -16.52 1.38 0.20
CA HIS A 276 -17.43 2.23 -0.58
C HIS A 276 -17.14 3.71 -0.37
N THR A 277 -16.97 4.14 0.88
CA THR A 277 -16.65 5.54 1.22
C THR A 277 -15.29 5.97 0.64
N MET A 278 -14.28 5.10 0.68
CA MET A 278 -12.96 5.40 0.11
C MET A 278 -13.01 5.57 -1.41
N LEU A 279 -13.78 4.72 -2.10
CA LEU A 279 -13.94 4.77 -3.56
C LEU A 279 -14.86 5.91 -4.03
N HIS A 280 -15.85 6.27 -3.23
CA HIS A 280 -16.90 7.23 -3.55
C HIS A 280 -17.13 8.24 -2.43
N PRO A 281 -16.12 9.07 -2.07
CA PRO A 281 -16.20 9.95 -0.91
C PRO A 281 -17.32 11.00 -1.02
N ASP A 282 -17.77 11.33 -2.23
CA ASP A 282 -18.81 12.30 -2.50
C ASP A 282 -20.22 11.67 -2.63
N ALA A 283 -20.36 10.34 -2.53
CA ALA A 283 -21.65 9.67 -2.62
C ALA A 283 -22.58 10.06 -1.45
N GLU A 284 -23.90 10.04 -1.68
CA GLU A 284 -24.88 10.40 -0.64
C GLU A 284 -24.86 9.44 0.55
N ASP A 285 -24.58 8.16 0.29
CA ASP A 285 -24.50 7.07 1.27
C ASP A 285 -23.08 6.85 1.82
N ALA A 286 -22.09 7.66 1.42
CA ALA A 286 -20.75 7.64 2.01
C ALA A 286 -20.77 8.09 3.48
N ILE A 287 -19.95 7.46 4.32
CA ILE A 287 -19.76 7.91 5.70
C ILE A 287 -19.16 9.32 5.69
N ARG A 288 -19.82 10.27 6.32
CA ARG A 288 -19.29 11.62 6.45
C ARG A 288 -18.20 11.64 7.53
N VAL A 289 -17.01 12.03 7.14
CA VAL A 289 -15.84 12.12 8.03
C VAL A 289 -15.22 13.49 7.96
N GLU A 290 -14.72 13.96 9.10
CA GLU A 290 -13.80 15.09 9.15
C GLU A 290 -12.40 14.54 8.90
N LEU A 291 -11.79 14.98 7.80
CA LEU A 291 -10.42 14.57 7.49
C LEU A 291 -9.43 15.31 8.42
N PRO A 292 -8.37 14.64 8.87
CA PRO A 292 -7.31 15.29 9.61
C PRO A 292 -6.70 16.45 8.81
N ASP A 293 -6.58 17.63 9.41
CA ASP A 293 -6.04 18.83 8.75
C ASP A 293 -4.61 18.66 8.25
N ASN A 294 -3.86 17.79 8.89
CA ASN A 294 -2.50 17.45 8.50
C ASN A 294 -2.20 15.98 8.81
N PRO A 295 -2.43 15.05 7.85
CA PRO A 295 -2.09 13.65 8.02
C PRO A 295 -0.58 13.40 8.15
N ALA A 296 0.25 14.30 7.68
CA ALA A 296 1.68 14.31 7.95
C ALA A 296 1.97 15.05 9.24
N ILE A 297 1.27 14.76 10.31
CA ILE A 297 1.42 15.45 11.57
C ILE A 297 2.78 16.12 11.67
N PRO A 298 2.84 17.42 11.78
CA PRO A 298 4.10 18.11 11.90
C PRO A 298 4.68 17.90 13.29
N ILE A 299 5.04 16.66 13.59
CA ILE A 299 6.15 16.46 14.48
C ILE A 299 7.34 16.97 13.68
N ARG A 300 7.31 18.26 13.40
CA ARG A 300 8.34 18.99 12.68
C ARG A 300 9.38 19.51 13.63
#